data_0190b727bfd49380c0781e6a0b513f50
#
_entry.id   0190b727bfd49380c0781e6a0b513f50
#
_cell.length_a   1.000
_cell.length_b   1.000
_cell.length_c   1.000
_cell.angle_alpha   90.00
_cell.angle_beta   90.00
_cell.angle_gamma   90.00
#
_symmetry.space_group_name_H-M   'P 1'
#
loop_
_entity.id
_entity.type
_entity.pdbx_description
1 polymer ?
#
loop_
_entity_poly.entity_id
_entity_poly.type
_entity_poly.pdbx_seq_one_letter_code
_entity_poly.pdbx_strand_id
1 'polypeptide(L)'
;MLESHEFSIQYIENRQRFHSTGGNGMESTKQQRKLVVEGGDSIVDFDNKAFKPIPQAGIDLAVEAMQAGVMYRYQPKSKEASITANLEHAFSDYMGVKHTIGTNSCGSAMFIALNIAGVQPGDKILTNAFTFHAVPSVIQHARAVPVLVESNREWGMDAEDLDRKAAASGAKVLLMSYMRGHVPDMDAVMDVVRKHNLIFIEDCAHAYETRWNGQFLGTFGEIGCFSTQSSKGMSAGEGGLFITNNDEYAAKAVLYAGSYERLWLKHFDLDHEMMDALQNQIPGYSMRMQEVTAAMLTPQIARLPVIKDIHVRNWNLLHSLINDHANIEIPLPLPQVDSFCDTMQFHLVGLSRDDADRFIEVMKQEGIPMQIFGAKRNARDFRQWEYIEAHKDELKGTIANIEFACDLSLQPHLTEDNIRVIARVMHEVLAYINGE
;
A
#
# COMPACT_ATOMS: atom_id res chain seq x y z
N MET A 1 -22.52 12.75 8.70
CA MET A 1 -23.12 11.42 8.44
C MET A 1 -24.18 11.44 7.32
N LEU A 2 -24.31 12.50 6.55
CA LEU A 2 -25.26 12.60 5.41
C LEU A 2 -24.56 12.87 4.06
N GLU A 3 -23.26 13.20 4.04
CA GLU A 3 -22.53 13.51 2.80
C GLU A 3 -21.86 12.30 2.12
N SER A 4 -21.65 11.18 2.84
CA SER A 4 -21.01 9.98 2.27
C SER A 4 -21.93 9.12 1.40
N HIS A 5 -23.24 9.27 1.51
CA HIS A 5 -24.22 8.55 0.67
C HIS A 5 -24.44 9.21 -0.70
N GLU A 6 -24.20 10.50 -0.81
CA GLU A 6 -24.36 11.22 -2.09
C GLU A 6 -23.25 10.91 -3.11
N PHE A 7 -22.03 10.61 -2.63
CA PHE A 7 -20.90 10.27 -3.53
C PHE A 7 -21.04 8.92 -4.24
N SER A 8 -21.56 7.90 -3.55
CA SER A 8 -21.82 6.58 -4.17
C SER A 8 -22.94 6.62 -5.19
N ILE A 9 -23.93 7.46 -4.99
CA ILE A 9 -25.06 7.67 -5.91
C ILE A 9 -24.59 8.48 -7.15
N GLN A 10 -23.72 9.47 -6.96
CA GLN A 10 -23.16 10.26 -8.06
C GLN A 10 -22.30 9.43 -9.04
N TYR A 11 -21.63 8.37 -8.55
CA TYR A 11 -20.89 7.44 -9.40
C TYR A 11 -21.80 6.59 -10.29
N ILE A 12 -22.99 6.21 -9.80
CA ILE A 12 -24.00 5.44 -10.54
C ILE A 12 -24.82 6.35 -11.49
N GLU A 13 -25.13 7.57 -11.08
CA GLU A 13 -25.90 8.52 -11.91
C GLU A 13 -25.09 9.12 -13.06
N ASN A 14 -23.78 9.29 -12.90
CA ASN A 14 -22.91 9.72 -13.99
C ASN A 14 -22.83 8.69 -15.12
N ARG A 15 -23.03 7.40 -14.83
CA ARG A 15 -23.14 6.35 -15.88
C ARG A 15 -24.32 6.56 -16.85
N GLN A 16 -25.39 7.23 -16.42
CA GLN A 16 -26.60 7.45 -17.25
C GLN A 16 -26.58 8.76 -18.05
N ARG A 17 -25.72 9.73 -17.69
CA ARG A 17 -25.67 11.05 -18.35
C ARG A 17 -24.73 11.16 -19.56
N PHE A 18 -23.79 10.22 -19.73
CA PHE A 18 -22.82 10.29 -20.83
C PHE A 18 -23.26 9.63 -22.15
N HIS A 19 -24.48 9.09 -22.22
CA HIS A 19 -24.99 8.48 -23.47
C HIS A 19 -25.77 9.42 -24.39
N SER A 20 -25.82 10.71 -24.14
CA SER A 20 -26.55 11.64 -25.01
C SER A 20 -25.85 12.98 -25.18
N THR A 21 -24.80 13.04 -25.98
CA THR A 21 -24.52 14.21 -26.83
C THR A 21 -23.60 13.74 -27.95
N GLY A 22 -24.21 13.26 -29.02
CA GLY A 22 -23.58 13.20 -30.34
C GLY A 22 -23.64 14.59 -30.96
N GLY A 23 -22.53 15.06 -31.50
CA GLY A 23 -22.50 16.37 -32.17
C GLY A 23 -21.24 16.61 -33.00
N ASN A 24 -21.30 16.25 -34.23
CA ASN A 24 -20.67 16.88 -35.41
C ASN A 24 -19.17 17.17 -35.49
N GLY A 25 -18.52 16.38 -36.30
CA GLY A 25 -17.77 16.70 -37.52
C GLY A 25 -16.69 17.81 -37.43
N MET A 26 -15.45 17.35 -37.32
CA MET A 26 -14.33 17.88 -38.09
C MET A 26 -13.43 16.71 -38.47
N GLU A 27 -13.57 16.19 -39.70
CA GLU A 27 -12.54 15.41 -40.35
C GLU A 27 -11.32 16.34 -40.59
N SER A 28 -10.41 16.39 -39.63
CA SER A 28 -9.01 16.70 -39.91
C SER A 28 -8.31 15.35 -39.99
N THR A 29 -7.76 14.99 -41.13
CA THR A 29 -6.73 13.98 -41.25
C THR A 29 -5.61 14.34 -40.26
N LYS A 30 -5.72 13.87 -39.00
CA LYS A 30 -4.66 14.00 -38.00
C LYS A 30 -3.53 13.12 -38.51
N GLN A 31 -2.49 13.73 -39.04
CA GLN A 31 -1.23 13.06 -39.28
C GLN A 31 -0.82 12.42 -37.92
N GLN A 32 -0.80 11.08 -37.89
CA GLN A 32 -0.51 10.35 -36.68
C GLN A 32 0.91 10.73 -36.21
N ARG A 33 1.06 11.09 -34.93
CA ARG A 33 2.37 11.43 -34.36
C ARG A 33 3.28 10.20 -34.46
N LYS A 34 4.51 10.37 -34.86
CA LYS A 34 5.52 9.32 -34.74
C LYS A 34 5.89 9.14 -33.28
N LEU A 35 5.87 7.88 -32.82
CA LEU A 35 6.38 7.53 -31.50
C LEU A 35 7.90 7.68 -31.44
N VAL A 36 8.48 7.77 -30.23
CA VAL A 36 9.92 7.85 -30.03
C VAL A 36 10.66 6.64 -30.66
N VAL A 37 10.06 5.44 -30.57
CA VAL A 37 10.58 4.22 -31.21
C VAL A 37 10.62 4.32 -32.73
N GLU A 38 9.85 5.19 -33.34
CA GLU A 38 9.81 5.46 -34.78
C GLU A 38 10.63 6.71 -35.18
N GLY A 39 11.36 7.30 -34.24
CA GLY A 39 12.18 8.50 -34.44
C GLY A 39 11.41 9.82 -34.29
N GLY A 40 10.26 9.82 -33.63
CA GLY A 40 9.53 11.01 -33.18
C GLY A 40 10.02 11.53 -31.82
N ASP A 41 9.42 12.64 -31.37
CA ASP A 41 9.68 13.23 -30.06
C ASP A 41 8.59 12.80 -29.05
N SER A 42 8.98 12.60 -27.77
CA SER A 42 8.02 12.42 -26.68
C SER A 42 7.19 13.68 -26.47
N ILE A 43 5.90 13.49 -26.16
CA ILE A 43 5.00 14.56 -25.72
C ILE A 43 4.88 14.66 -24.19
N VAL A 44 5.59 13.79 -23.47
CA VAL A 44 5.58 13.73 -22.00
C VAL A 44 6.66 14.65 -21.46
N ASP A 45 6.26 15.68 -20.72
CA ASP A 45 7.12 16.69 -20.11
C ASP A 45 7.09 16.64 -18.57
N PHE A 46 6.60 15.54 -18.00
CA PHE A 46 6.48 15.30 -16.57
C PHE A 46 7.02 13.93 -16.18
N ASP A 47 7.35 13.75 -14.90
CA ASP A 47 7.76 12.45 -14.32
C ASP A 47 6.60 11.87 -13.49
N ASN A 48 5.94 10.82 -13.99
CA ASN A 48 4.85 10.14 -13.30
C ASN A 48 5.30 9.37 -12.05
N LYS A 49 6.60 9.27 -11.79
CA LYS A 49 7.19 8.62 -10.60
C LYS A 49 7.90 9.59 -9.67
N ALA A 50 7.91 10.90 -9.94
CA ALA A 50 8.55 11.88 -9.08
C ALA A 50 7.98 11.79 -7.65
N PHE A 51 8.88 11.81 -6.66
CA PHE A 51 8.48 11.74 -5.26
C PHE A 51 7.87 13.07 -4.81
N LYS A 52 6.94 12.95 -3.84
CA LYS A 52 6.33 14.12 -3.20
C LYS A 52 7.38 14.85 -2.36
N PRO A 53 7.48 16.20 -2.47
CA PRO A 53 8.31 16.95 -1.55
C PRO A 53 7.75 16.89 -0.12
N ILE A 54 8.66 16.91 0.86
CA ILE A 54 8.29 17.05 2.27
C ILE A 54 7.67 18.44 2.48
N PRO A 55 6.53 18.55 3.20
CA PRO A 55 5.94 19.85 3.51
C PRO A 55 6.90 20.75 4.27
N GLN A 56 6.90 22.06 3.98
CA GLN A 56 7.83 23.02 4.61
C GLN A 56 7.79 22.94 6.14
N ALA A 57 6.60 22.83 6.74
CA ALA A 57 6.46 22.65 8.19
C ALA A 57 7.21 21.41 8.74
N GLY A 58 7.28 20.33 7.97
CA GLY A 58 8.05 19.13 8.33
C GLY A 58 9.56 19.36 8.20
N ILE A 59 9.98 20.12 7.17
CA ILE A 59 11.37 20.50 6.99
C ILE A 59 11.83 21.39 8.16
N ASP A 60 11.05 22.42 8.51
CA ASP A 60 11.35 23.35 9.58
C ASP A 60 11.49 22.63 10.93
N LEU A 61 10.53 21.75 11.25
CA LEU A 61 10.56 20.96 12.49
C LEU A 61 11.75 19.97 12.52
N ALA A 62 12.12 19.39 11.39
CA ALA A 62 13.28 18.51 11.29
C ALA A 62 14.60 19.31 11.47
N VAL A 63 14.68 20.52 10.91
CA VAL A 63 15.82 21.42 11.09
C VAL A 63 15.97 21.84 12.57
N GLU A 64 14.88 22.19 13.24
CA GLU A 64 14.88 22.50 14.68
C GLU A 64 15.42 21.33 15.51
N ALA A 65 14.93 20.11 15.24
CA ALA A 65 15.39 18.89 15.93
C ALA A 65 16.90 18.66 15.73
N MET A 66 17.39 18.82 14.49
CA MET A 66 18.81 18.67 14.14
C MET A 66 19.68 19.74 14.80
N GLN A 67 19.26 21.01 14.78
CA GLN A 67 19.98 22.13 15.40
C GLN A 67 20.04 21.99 16.93
N ALA A 68 18.98 21.48 17.55
CA ALA A 68 18.94 21.16 18.98
C ALA A 68 19.75 19.90 19.33
N GLY A 69 20.18 19.09 18.33
CA GLY A 69 20.84 17.81 18.53
C GLY A 69 19.91 16.74 19.08
N VAL A 70 18.59 16.91 19.00
CA VAL A 70 17.56 16.00 19.53
C VAL A 70 17.05 15.11 18.39
N MET A 71 17.72 14.01 18.11
CA MET A 71 17.38 13.09 17.02
C MET A 71 16.93 11.70 17.51
N TYR A 72 17.43 11.28 18.68
CA TYR A 72 17.09 9.98 19.23
C TYR A 72 15.72 10.00 19.92
N ARG A 73 14.88 8.99 19.65
CA ARG A 73 13.49 8.85 20.13
C ARG A 73 13.29 9.18 21.62
N TYR A 74 14.25 8.83 22.47
CA TYR A 74 14.16 9.00 23.93
C TYR A 74 15.05 10.12 24.48
N GLN A 75 15.62 10.96 23.61
CA GLN A 75 16.41 12.13 24.02
C GLN A 75 15.56 13.28 24.59
N PRO A 76 14.33 13.57 24.08
CA PRO A 76 13.46 14.60 24.66
C PRO A 76 13.21 14.38 26.16
N LYS A 77 13.00 15.45 26.91
CA LYS A 77 12.84 15.41 28.37
C LYS A 77 11.50 14.79 28.81
N SER A 78 10.45 14.94 28.00
CA SER A 78 9.12 14.38 28.27
C SER A 78 8.46 13.89 26.97
N LYS A 79 7.31 13.23 27.08
CA LYS A 79 6.52 12.80 25.92
C LYS A 79 5.98 13.98 25.12
N GLU A 80 5.59 15.07 25.75
CA GLU A 80 5.09 16.28 25.10
C GLU A 80 6.18 16.99 24.28
N ALA A 81 7.44 16.87 24.70
CA ALA A 81 8.59 17.41 23.99
C ALA A 81 9.10 16.48 22.87
N SER A 82 8.64 15.25 22.79
CA SER A 82 9.03 14.30 21.75
C SER A 82 8.17 14.46 20.51
N ILE A 83 8.80 14.75 19.38
CA ILE A 83 8.11 14.84 18.08
C ILE A 83 7.55 13.47 17.70
N THR A 84 8.29 12.39 17.97
CA THR A 84 7.83 11.02 17.68
C THR A 84 6.61 10.65 18.53
N ALA A 85 6.58 11.00 19.83
CA ALA A 85 5.40 10.75 20.66
C ALA A 85 4.18 11.52 20.14
N ASN A 86 4.37 12.78 19.75
CA ASN A 86 3.30 13.61 19.18
C ASN A 86 2.80 13.07 17.84
N LEU A 87 3.69 12.56 16.97
CA LEU A 87 3.29 11.87 15.73
C LEU A 87 2.46 10.62 16.05
N GLU A 88 2.93 9.79 17.00
CA GLU A 88 2.24 8.56 17.43
C GLU A 88 0.82 8.89 17.93
N HIS A 89 0.70 9.88 18.79
CA HIS A 89 -0.59 10.32 19.31
C HIS A 89 -1.50 10.87 18.21
N ALA A 90 -0.98 11.77 17.36
CA ALA A 90 -1.76 12.35 16.26
C ALA A 90 -2.23 11.30 15.25
N PHE A 91 -1.43 10.27 14.98
CA PHE A 91 -1.83 9.19 14.07
C PHE A 91 -2.85 8.24 14.73
N SER A 92 -2.75 8.01 16.06
CA SER A 92 -3.76 7.28 16.82
C SER A 92 -5.13 7.99 16.75
N ASP A 93 -5.16 9.29 16.99
CA ASP A 93 -6.39 10.09 16.91
C ASP A 93 -6.97 10.05 15.50
N TYR A 94 -6.13 10.17 14.47
CA TYR A 94 -6.54 10.15 13.08
C TYR A 94 -7.15 8.81 12.67
N MET A 95 -6.54 7.70 13.07
CA MET A 95 -7.00 6.35 12.76
C MET A 95 -8.14 5.86 13.68
N GLY A 96 -8.39 6.55 14.79
CA GLY A 96 -9.36 6.13 15.80
C GLY A 96 -8.93 4.87 16.57
N VAL A 97 -7.62 4.72 16.82
CA VAL A 97 -7.03 3.60 17.58
C VAL A 97 -6.39 4.10 18.86
N LYS A 98 -6.17 3.20 19.83
CA LYS A 98 -5.57 3.57 21.11
C LYS A 98 -4.08 3.89 21.00
N HIS A 99 -3.34 3.09 20.23
CA HIS A 99 -1.88 3.13 20.25
C HIS A 99 -1.30 3.14 18.85
N THR A 100 -0.32 4.01 18.66
CA THR A 100 0.61 4.01 17.53
C THR A 100 2.04 3.97 18.04
N ILE A 101 2.89 3.16 17.43
CA ILE A 101 4.32 3.09 17.74
C ILE A 101 5.12 3.33 16.46
N GLY A 102 5.98 4.36 16.47
CA GLY A 102 6.88 4.69 15.38
C GLY A 102 8.07 3.73 15.31
N THR A 103 8.25 3.12 14.14
CA THR A 103 9.33 2.20 13.83
C THR A 103 10.22 2.71 12.70
N ASN A 104 11.41 2.15 12.52
CA ASN A 104 12.33 2.56 11.47
C ASN A 104 11.97 2.01 10.07
N SER A 105 10.98 1.12 9.98
CA SER A 105 10.40 0.64 8.72
C SER A 105 9.09 -0.12 8.97
N CYS A 106 8.23 -0.25 7.95
CA CYS A 106 7.07 -1.15 7.99
C CYS A 106 7.49 -2.62 8.19
N GLY A 107 8.62 -3.03 7.59
CA GLY A 107 9.20 -4.36 7.82
C GLY A 107 9.49 -4.60 9.29
N SER A 108 10.02 -3.61 10.01
CA SER A 108 10.22 -3.69 11.45
C SER A 108 8.91 -3.75 12.22
N ALA A 109 7.88 -2.99 11.82
CA ALA A 109 6.56 -3.06 12.44
C ALA A 109 5.94 -4.46 12.29
N MET A 110 5.99 -5.05 11.09
CA MET A 110 5.51 -6.42 10.84
C MET A 110 6.34 -7.47 11.59
N PHE A 111 7.66 -7.31 11.67
CA PHE A 111 8.52 -8.23 12.41
C PHE A 111 8.21 -8.19 13.91
N ILE A 112 8.03 -7.00 14.48
CA ILE A 112 7.58 -6.83 15.87
C ILE A 112 6.21 -7.51 16.05
N ALA A 113 5.25 -7.25 15.13
CA ALA A 113 3.91 -7.82 15.20
C ALA A 113 3.92 -9.36 15.26
N LEU A 114 4.71 -10.02 14.41
CA LEU A 114 4.84 -11.48 14.43
C LEU A 114 5.42 -12.00 15.77
N ASN A 115 6.47 -11.33 16.27
CA ASN A 115 7.10 -11.77 17.52
C ASN A 115 6.19 -11.58 18.73
N ILE A 116 5.52 -10.44 18.86
CA ILE A 116 4.60 -10.20 19.99
C ILE A 116 3.29 -10.99 19.90
N ALA A 117 2.89 -11.41 18.68
CA ALA A 117 1.82 -12.37 18.47
C ALA A 117 2.20 -13.81 18.90
N GLY A 118 3.44 -14.02 19.33
CA GLY A 118 3.92 -15.29 19.85
C GLY A 118 4.40 -16.29 18.80
N VAL A 119 4.67 -15.84 17.56
CA VAL A 119 5.18 -16.69 16.49
C VAL A 119 6.50 -17.33 16.89
N GLN A 120 6.58 -18.66 16.74
CA GLN A 120 7.76 -19.47 17.03
C GLN A 120 8.42 -19.98 15.75
N PRO A 121 9.70 -20.33 15.77
CA PRO A 121 10.38 -20.96 14.64
C PRO A 121 9.64 -22.20 14.14
N GLY A 122 9.34 -22.25 12.85
CA GLY A 122 8.61 -23.33 12.20
C GLY A 122 7.09 -23.14 12.15
N ASP A 123 6.54 -22.15 12.85
CA ASP A 123 5.10 -21.83 12.73
C ASP A 123 4.73 -21.44 11.31
N LYS A 124 3.54 -21.83 10.90
CA LYS A 124 2.98 -21.48 9.60
C LYS A 124 2.20 -20.18 9.70
N ILE A 125 2.46 -19.27 8.77
CA ILE A 125 1.82 -17.96 8.68
C ILE A 125 1.13 -17.84 7.33
N LEU A 126 -0.19 -17.61 7.35
CA LEU A 126 -0.97 -17.33 6.13
C LEU A 126 -0.62 -15.94 5.61
N THR A 127 -0.39 -15.82 4.30
CA THR A 127 -0.11 -14.52 3.66
C THR A 127 -0.44 -14.55 2.17
N ASN A 128 -0.56 -13.37 1.54
CA ASN A 128 -0.85 -13.26 0.12
C ASN A 128 0.25 -13.85 -0.75
N ALA A 129 -0.12 -14.53 -1.83
CA ALA A 129 0.80 -14.83 -2.93
C ALA A 129 1.12 -13.57 -3.76
N PHE A 130 0.13 -12.69 -3.95
CA PHE A 130 0.36 -11.37 -4.57
C PHE A 130 0.63 -10.32 -3.49
N THR A 131 1.90 -10.05 -3.26
CA THR A 131 2.38 -9.02 -2.32
C THR A 131 3.81 -8.59 -2.67
N PHE A 132 4.33 -7.58 -1.96
CA PHE A 132 5.73 -7.20 -2.04
C PHE A 132 6.60 -8.17 -1.23
N HIS A 133 7.79 -8.49 -1.74
CA HIS A 133 8.68 -9.50 -1.12
C HIS A 133 9.01 -9.24 0.37
N ALA A 134 8.86 -8.01 0.87
CA ALA A 134 9.10 -7.71 2.28
C ALA A 134 8.17 -8.50 3.22
N VAL A 135 6.94 -8.79 2.81
CA VAL A 135 5.95 -9.51 3.64
C VAL A 135 6.39 -10.95 3.90
N PRO A 136 6.64 -11.80 2.89
CA PRO A 136 7.18 -13.14 3.16
C PRO A 136 8.58 -13.09 3.75
N SER A 137 9.38 -12.05 3.48
CA SER A 137 10.72 -11.93 4.08
C SER A 137 10.67 -11.76 5.60
N VAL A 138 9.75 -10.95 6.14
CA VAL A 138 9.64 -10.80 7.60
C VAL A 138 9.17 -12.09 8.27
N ILE A 139 8.35 -12.92 7.59
CA ILE A 139 7.96 -14.26 8.06
C ILE A 139 9.21 -15.15 8.16
N GLN A 140 10.06 -15.13 7.13
CA GLN A 140 11.32 -15.87 7.13
C GLN A 140 12.30 -15.37 8.22
N HIS A 141 12.38 -14.05 8.42
CA HIS A 141 13.20 -13.49 9.50
C HIS A 141 12.70 -13.87 10.90
N ALA A 142 11.39 -14.08 11.07
CA ALA A 142 10.81 -14.67 12.28
C ALA A 142 11.04 -16.20 12.36
N ARG A 143 11.76 -16.81 11.39
CA ARG A 143 11.97 -18.25 11.25
C ARG A 143 10.67 -19.06 11.10
N ALA A 144 9.60 -18.39 10.70
CA ALA A 144 8.31 -19.01 10.40
C ALA A 144 8.23 -19.38 8.91
N VAL A 145 7.21 -20.15 8.54
CA VAL A 145 7.00 -20.68 7.20
C VAL A 145 5.80 -19.97 6.57
N PRO A 146 5.96 -19.21 5.48
CA PRO A 146 4.82 -18.59 4.81
C PRO A 146 3.96 -19.64 4.09
N VAL A 147 2.64 -19.55 4.27
CA VAL A 147 1.63 -20.30 3.54
C VAL A 147 0.95 -19.31 2.59
N LEU A 148 1.30 -19.38 1.32
CA LEU A 148 0.81 -18.44 0.32
C LEU A 148 -0.65 -18.73 -0.05
N VAL A 149 -1.49 -17.69 0.00
CA VAL A 149 -2.92 -17.71 -0.34
C VAL A 149 -3.10 -17.06 -1.70
N GLU A 150 -3.94 -17.65 -2.56
CA GLU A 150 -4.29 -17.14 -3.88
C GLU A 150 -4.79 -15.69 -3.83
N SER A 151 -4.62 -14.95 -4.91
CA SER A 151 -5.35 -13.71 -5.18
C SER A 151 -6.57 -13.99 -6.07
N ASN A 152 -7.64 -13.25 -5.83
CA ASN A 152 -8.78 -13.18 -6.73
C ASN A 152 -8.47 -12.29 -7.96
N ARG A 153 -9.46 -12.13 -8.86
CA ARG A 153 -9.26 -11.36 -10.10
C ARG A 153 -9.00 -9.87 -9.86
N GLU A 154 -9.47 -9.33 -8.76
CA GLU A 154 -9.28 -7.94 -8.33
C GLU A 154 -8.00 -7.76 -7.51
N TRP A 155 -7.09 -8.73 -7.53
CA TRP A 155 -5.82 -8.80 -6.79
C TRP A 155 -5.94 -8.79 -5.26
N GLY A 156 -7.15 -8.87 -4.71
CA GLY A 156 -7.37 -9.13 -3.29
C GLY A 156 -7.05 -10.57 -2.91
N MET A 157 -6.92 -10.87 -1.62
CA MET A 157 -6.78 -12.24 -1.13
C MET A 157 -8.07 -13.02 -1.40
N ASP A 158 -7.95 -14.26 -1.90
CA ASP A 158 -9.07 -15.17 -2.09
C ASP A 158 -9.49 -15.76 -0.74
N ALA A 159 -10.70 -15.42 -0.28
CA ALA A 159 -11.21 -15.85 1.02
C ALA A 159 -11.53 -17.36 1.09
N GLU A 160 -11.90 -18.00 -0.02
CA GLU A 160 -12.15 -19.44 -0.07
C GLU A 160 -10.83 -20.23 0.05
N ASP A 161 -9.79 -19.77 -0.65
CA ASP A 161 -8.45 -20.35 -0.52
C ASP A 161 -7.85 -20.09 0.85
N LEU A 162 -8.10 -18.92 1.44
CA LEU A 162 -7.71 -18.60 2.81
C LEU A 162 -8.33 -19.60 3.79
N ASP A 163 -9.64 -19.84 3.70
CA ASP A 163 -10.35 -20.79 4.58
C ASP A 163 -9.79 -22.22 4.45
N ARG A 164 -9.59 -22.68 3.21
CA ARG A 164 -9.03 -24.00 2.92
C ARG A 164 -7.62 -24.15 3.48
N LYS A 165 -6.75 -23.13 3.30
CA LYS A 165 -5.37 -23.17 3.78
C LYS A 165 -5.26 -22.97 5.29
N ALA A 166 -6.13 -22.19 5.90
CA ALA A 166 -6.22 -22.08 7.36
C ALA A 166 -6.55 -23.44 7.98
N ALA A 167 -7.56 -24.16 7.45
CA ALA A 167 -7.93 -25.48 7.91
C ALA A 167 -6.80 -26.52 7.73
N ALA A 168 -6.08 -26.48 6.60
CA ALA A 168 -5.07 -27.47 6.26
C ALA A 168 -3.71 -27.23 6.93
N SER A 169 -3.33 -25.98 7.16
CA SER A 169 -1.99 -25.62 7.63
C SER A 169 -1.84 -25.68 9.14
N GLY A 170 -2.91 -25.46 9.89
CA GLY A 170 -2.86 -25.26 11.35
C GLY A 170 -2.24 -23.90 11.76
N ALA A 171 -2.11 -22.97 10.81
CA ALA A 171 -1.62 -21.62 11.09
C ALA A 171 -2.52 -20.90 12.11
N LYS A 172 -1.90 -20.06 12.93
CA LYS A 172 -2.58 -19.24 13.95
C LYS A 172 -2.53 -17.75 13.66
N VAL A 173 -1.74 -17.35 12.66
CA VAL A 173 -1.53 -15.96 12.29
C VAL A 173 -1.80 -15.78 10.80
N LEU A 174 -2.55 -14.73 10.47
CA LEU A 174 -2.70 -14.19 9.13
C LEU A 174 -1.94 -12.86 9.08
N LEU A 175 -0.93 -12.74 8.21
CA LEU A 175 -0.31 -11.48 7.83
C LEU A 175 -0.76 -11.15 6.40
N MET A 176 -1.78 -10.32 6.26
CA MET A 176 -2.37 -9.96 4.97
C MET A 176 -1.92 -8.58 4.52
N SER A 177 -1.48 -8.50 3.28
CA SER A 177 -1.06 -7.25 2.64
C SER A 177 -2.14 -6.73 1.70
N TYR A 178 -2.46 -5.45 1.82
CA TYR A 178 -3.29 -4.72 0.85
C TYR A 178 -2.41 -4.21 -0.30
N MET A 179 -1.80 -5.14 -1.03
CA MET A 179 -0.86 -4.81 -2.10
C MET A 179 -1.49 -3.88 -3.12
N ARG A 180 -0.89 -2.72 -3.37
CA ARG A 180 -1.39 -1.66 -4.25
C ARG A 180 -2.79 -1.13 -3.91
N GLY A 181 -3.21 -1.27 -2.65
CA GLY A 181 -4.52 -0.82 -2.20
C GLY A 181 -5.68 -1.73 -2.62
N HIS A 182 -5.38 -2.93 -3.12
CA HIS A 182 -6.42 -3.91 -3.43
C HIS A 182 -6.96 -4.54 -2.16
N VAL A 183 -8.26 -4.45 -1.99
CA VAL A 183 -8.98 -4.89 -0.79
C VAL A 183 -9.86 -6.08 -1.15
N PRO A 184 -9.70 -7.25 -0.49
CA PRO A 184 -10.61 -8.37 -0.67
C PRO A 184 -11.99 -8.07 -0.05
N ASP A 185 -12.93 -9.00 -0.19
CA ASP A 185 -14.13 -8.99 0.64
C ASP A 185 -13.74 -9.16 2.12
N MET A 186 -13.69 -8.04 2.84
CA MET A 186 -13.24 -8.02 4.23
C MET A 186 -14.23 -8.74 5.16
N ASP A 187 -15.52 -8.77 4.83
CA ASP A 187 -16.50 -9.50 5.62
C ASP A 187 -16.22 -11.00 5.53
N ALA A 188 -15.96 -11.52 4.32
CA ALA A 188 -15.56 -12.91 4.10
C ALA A 188 -14.22 -13.26 4.75
N VAL A 189 -13.21 -12.39 4.64
CA VAL A 189 -11.91 -12.58 5.32
C VAL A 189 -12.09 -12.64 6.82
N MET A 190 -12.88 -11.72 7.42
CA MET A 190 -13.12 -11.69 8.86
C MET A 190 -13.93 -12.89 9.35
N ASP A 191 -14.80 -13.48 8.52
CA ASP A 191 -15.47 -14.75 8.83
C ASP A 191 -14.46 -15.89 8.96
N VAL A 192 -13.47 -15.96 8.05
CA VAL A 192 -12.39 -16.96 8.13
C VAL A 192 -11.51 -16.72 9.36
N VAL A 193 -11.12 -15.45 9.64
CA VAL A 193 -10.34 -15.07 10.83
C VAL A 193 -11.04 -15.55 12.11
N ARG A 194 -12.34 -15.29 12.25
CA ARG A 194 -13.15 -15.74 13.40
C ARG A 194 -13.26 -17.27 13.46
N LYS A 195 -13.57 -17.91 12.33
CA LYS A 195 -13.75 -19.36 12.24
C LYS A 195 -12.52 -20.15 12.68
N HIS A 196 -11.32 -19.69 12.32
CA HIS A 196 -10.06 -20.35 12.63
C HIS A 196 -9.33 -19.75 13.82
N ASN A 197 -9.92 -18.74 14.48
CA ASN A 197 -9.31 -18.01 15.60
C ASN A 197 -7.91 -17.51 15.27
N LEU A 198 -7.76 -16.85 14.12
CA LEU A 198 -6.48 -16.31 13.65
C LEU A 198 -6.16 -14.97 14.32
N ILE A 199 -4.92 -14.74 14.71
CA ILE A 199 -4.40 -13.40 15.00
C ILE A 199 -4.19 -12.73 13.64
N PHE A 200 -4.92 -11.64 13.39
CA PHE A 200 -4.86 -10.95 12.11
C PHE A 200 -3.97 -9.72 12.19
N ILE A 201 -2.93 -9.69 11.36
CA ILE A 201 -1.98 -8.59 11.19
C ILE A 201 -2.17 -8.04 9.78
N GLU A 202 -2.36 -6.72 9.67
CA GLU A 202 -2.60 -6.02 8.42
C GLU A 202 -1.34 -5.28 7.95
N ASP A 203 -0.81 -5.63 6.77
CA ASP A 203 0.19 -4.80 6.08
C ASP A 203 -0.51 -3.73 5.26
N CYS A 204 -0.53 -2.52 5.79
CA CYS A 204 -1.16 -1.33 5.24
C CYS A 204 -0.18 -0.43 4.49
N ALA A 205 0.96 -0.94 4.01
CA ALA A 205 1.98 -0.14 3.31
C ALA A 205 1.43 0.59 2.06
N HIS A 206 0.30 0.15 1.51
CA HIS A 206 -0.42 0.75 0.38
C HIS A 206 -1.87 1.12 0.70
N ALA A 207 -2.26 1.17 1.97
CA ALA A 207 -3.65 1.30 2.39
C ALA A 207 -3.97 2.58 3.19
N TYR A 208 -3.12 3.62 3.07
CA TYR A 208 -3.45 4.94 3.63
C TYR A 208 -4.81 5.39 3.10
N GLU A 209 -5.64 6.00 3.95
CA GLU A 209 -6.97 6.51 3.60
C GLU A 209 -7.92 5.52 2.89
N THR A 210 -7.56 4.25 2.84
CA THR A 210 -8.42 3.22 2.26
C THR A 210 -9.36 2.68 3.36
N ARG A 211 -10.64 2.48 3.00
CA ARG A 211 -11.67 2.03 3.92
C ARG A 211 -12.51 0.91 3.29
N TRP A 212 -13.02 0.04 4.15
CA TRP A 212 -14.08 -0.91 3.85
C TRP A 212 -15.32 -0.56 4.67
N ASN A 213 -16.46 -0.28 4.01
CA ASN A 213 -17.68 0.17 4.67
C ASN A 213 -17.46 1.33 5.67
N GLY A 214 -16.56 2.26 5.34
CA GLY A 214 -16.22 3.42 6.16
C GLY A 214 -15.21 3.16 7.29
N GLN A 215 -14.82 1.91 7.58
CA GLN A 215 -13.78 1.57 8.54
C GLN A 215 -12.39 1.57 7.88
N PHE A 216 -11.42 2.21 8.51
CA PHE A 216 -10.03 2.22 8.01
C PHE A 216 -9.42 0.81 7.97
N LEU A 217 -8.72 0.49 6.89
CA LEU A 217 -7.82 -0.66 6.86
C LEU A 217 -6.69 -0.45 7.87
N GLY A 218 -6.24 -1.56 8.47
CA GLY A 218 -5.31 -1.54 9.60
C GLY A 218 -6.01 -1.56 10.96
N THR A 219 -7.36 -1.52 10.97
CA THR A 219 -8.17 -1.56 12.20
C THR A 219 -9.13 -2.75 12.27
N PHE A 220 -9.03 -3.69 11.33
CA PHE A 220 -9.80 -4.94 11.31
C PHE A 220 -9.15 -6.03 12.14
N GLY A 221 -7.82 -6.14 12.05
CA GLY A 221 -7.02 -7.07 12.84
C GLY A 221 -6.59 -6.50 14.18
N GLU A 222 -5.82 -7.30 14.90
CA GLU A 222 -5.21 -6.89 16.18
C GLU A 222 -4.10 -5.86 16.00
N ILE A 223 -3.45 -5.85 14.83
CA ILE A 223 -2.29 -5.01 14.53
C ILE A 223 -2.34 -4.53 13.08
N GLY A 224 -2.16 -3.22 12.86
CA GLY A 224 -1.92 -2.62 11.57
C GLY A 224 -0.49 -2.10 11.42
N CYS A 225 0.14 -2.31 10.26
CA CYS A 225 1.50 -1.90 9.97
C CYS A 225 1.55 -1.00 8.74
N PHE A 226 2.04 0.24 8.87
CA PHE A 226 2.11 1.23 7.78
C PHE A 226 3.55 1.53 7.41
N SER A 227 3.79 1.84 6.13
CA SER A 227 5.10 2.24 5.62
C SER A 227 5.16 3.74 5.37
N THR A 228 6.22 4.40 5.81
CA THR A 228 6.50 5.81 5.49
C THR A 228 7.70 5.97 4.56
N GLN A 229 7.98 4.94 3.76
CA GLN A 229 8.99 4.97 2.71
C GLN A 229 8.58 5.97 1.61
N SER A 230 9.53 6.52 0.86
CA SER A 230 9.37 7.66 -0.07
C SER A 230 8.18 7.59 -1.02
N SER A 231 7.72 6.40 -1.42
CA SER A 231 6.60 6.23 -2.37
C SER A 231 5.22 6.11 -1.72
N LYS A 232 5.11 6.22 -0.39
CA LYS A 232 3.87 5.95 0.35
C LYS A 232 2.99 7.18 0.57
N GLY A 233 1.77 6.97 1.03
CA GLY A 233 0.80 8.06 1.31
C GLY A 233 1.37 9.15 2.20
N MET A 234 2.03 8.79 3.31
CA MET A 234 2.95 9.63 4.07
C MET A 234 4.37 9.16 3.85
N SER A 235 5.33 10.06 3.73
CA SER A 235 6.72 9.67 3.45
C SER A 235 7.76 10.54 4.15
N ALA A 236 8.81 9.88 4.67
CA ALA A 236 9.99 10.52 5.25
C ALA A 236 11.30 9.84 4.82
N GLY A 237 11.30 9.26 3.60
CA GLY A 237 12.42 8.46 3.11
C GLY A 237 12.30 7.01 3.55
N GLU A 238 12.43 6.76 4.84
CA GLU A 238 12.21 5.48 5.51
C GLU A 238 11.34 5.67 6.76
N GLY A 239 10.77 4.58 7.27
CA GLY A 239 10.00 4.55 8.50
C GLY A 239 8.76 3.66 8.41
N GLY A 240 8.10 3.47 9.55
CA GLY A 240 6.87 2.70 9.67
C GLY A 240 6.11 3.07 10.93
N LEU A 241 4.83 2.72 10.93
CA LEU A 241 3.95 2.87 12.08
C LEU A 241 3.29 1.53 12.37
N PHE A 242 3.28 1.15 13.62
CA PHE A 242 2.56 0.01 14.16
C PHE A 242 1.36 0.55 14.93
N ILE A 243 0.14 0.06 14.68
CA ILE A 243 -1.06 0.48 15.39
C ILE A 243 -1.78 -0.70 16.02
N THR A 244 -2.42 -0.48 17.17
CA THR A 244 -3.24 -1.50 17.84
C THR A 244 -4.20 -0.87 18.85
N ASN A 245 -5.28 -1.59 19.16
CA ASN A 245 -6.17 -1.28 20.29
C ASN A 245 -5.85 -2.13 21.54
N ASN A 246 -4.88 -3.04 21.45
CA ASN A 246 -4.50 -3.93 22.54
C ASN A 246 -3.33 -3.33 23.36
N ASP A 247 -3.61 -3.04 24.63
CA ASP A 247 -2.66 -2.37 25.53
C ASP A 247 -1.40 -3.24 25.76
N GLU A 248 -1.55 -4.58 25.82
CA GLU A 248 -0.42 -5.50 25.99
C GLU A 248 0.45 -5.57 24.71
N TYR A 249 -0.16 -5.58 23.53
CA TYR A 249 0.58 -5.53 22.28
C TYR A 249 1.34 -4.20 22.12
N ALA A 250 0.73 -3.08 22.51
CA ALA A 250 1.40 -1.79 22.50
C ALA A 250 2.62 -1.78 23.46
N ALA A 251 2.44 -2.25 24.67
CA ALA A 251 3.52 -2.37 25.68
C ALA A 251 4.68 -3.23 25.14
N LYS A 252 4.36 -4.42 24.63
CA LYS A 252 5.36 -5.33 24.04
C LYS A 252 6.05 -4.69 22.83
N ALA A 253 5.31 -4.01 21.95
CA ALA A 253 5.89 -3.36 20.76
C ALA A 253 6.88 -2.25 21.12
N VAL A 254 6.55 -1.42 22.10
CA VAL A 254 7.46 -0.37 22.62
C VAL A 254 8.74 -0.97 23.18
N LEU A 255 8.65 -2.04 23.98
CA LEU A 255 9.80 -2.72 24.55
C LEU A 255 10.62 -3.40 23.45
N TYR A 256 9.97 -4.11 22.54
CA TYR A 256 10.63 -4.81 21.44
C TYR A 256 11.33 -3.83 20.48
N ALA A 257 10.71 -2.68 20.18
CA ALA A 257 11.33 -1.63 19.37
C ALA A 257 12.57 -1.03 20.02
N GLY A 258 12.76 -1.21 21.35
CA GLY A 258 13.99 -0.86 22.05
C GLY A 258 13.83 0.23 23.10
N SER A 259 12.74 0.20 23.86
CA SER A 259 12.62 0.95 25.12
C SER A 259 13.21 0.13 26.28
N TYR A 260 14.00 0.75 27.13
CA TYR A 260 14.64 0.16 28.31
C TYR A 260 14.77 1.22 29.41
N GLU A 261 15.09 0.82 30.65
CA GLU A 261 15.32 1.74 31.76
C GLU A 261 14.19 2.78 31.96
N ARG A 262 12.92 2.33 31.78
CA ARG A 262 11.73 3.17 31.88
C ARG A 262 11.65 4.32 30.87
N LEU A 263 12.40 4.27 29.74
CA LEU A 263 12.30 5.24 28.64
C LEU A 263 10.89 5.29 28.03
N TRP A 264 10.11 4.24 28.21
CA TRP A 264 8.70 4.16 27.82
C TRP A 264 7.80 5.20 28.51
N LEU A 265 8.23 5.84 29.60
CA LEU A 265 7.54 7.00 30.18
C LEU A 265 7.41 8.18 29.20
N LYS A 266 8.15 8.16 28.09
CA LYS A 266 8.09 9.13 26.98
C LYS A 266 7.14 8.72 25.87
N HIS A 267 6.22 7.78 26.12
CA HIS A 267 5.07 7.46 25.27
C HIS A 267 3.78 7.95 25.95
N PHE A 268 2.74 8.18 25.10
CA PHE A 268 1.39 8.46 25.60
C PHE A 268 0.67 7.14 25.93
N ASP A 269 -0.25 7.18 26.86
CA ASP A 269 -1.30 6.18 27.10
C ASP A 269 -0.84 4.72 27.33
N LEU A 270 0.38 4.53 27.88
CA LEU A 270 0.86 3.21 28.28
C LEU A 270 0.56 2.94 29.76
N ASP A 271 0.16 1.71 30.07
CA ASP A 271 0.00 1.23 31.44
C ASP A 271 1.36 0.99 32.09
N HIS A 272 1.68 1.77 33.13
CA HIS A 272 2.99 1.72 33.79
C HIS A 272 3.25 0.43 34.56
N GLU A 273 2.22 -0.18 35.17
CA GLU A 273 2.37 -1.45 35.90
C GLU A 273 2.67 -2.59 34.92
N MET A 274 1.95 -2.62 33.80
CA MET A 274 2.20 -3.57 32.73
C MET A 274 3.61 -3.40 32.13
N MET A 275 4.05 -2.16 31.88
CA MET A 275 5.38 -1.87 31.36
C MET A 275 6.47 -2.33 32.32
N ASP A 276 6.35 -2.03 33.62
CA ASP A 276 7.31 -2.49 34.65
C ASP A 276 7.34 -4.01 34.75
N ALA A 277 6.21 -4.69 34.57
CA ALA A 277 6.14 -6.16 34.59
C ALA A 277 6.82 -6.79 33.37
N LEU A 278 6.67 -6.19 32.19
CA LEU A 278 7.11 -6.76 30.91
C LEU A 278 8.56 -6.39 30.54
N GLN A 279 9.13 -5.28 31.05
CA GLN A 279 10.38 -4.69 30.53
C GLN A 279 11.59 -5.63 30.54
N ASN A 280 11.60 -6.66 31.42
CA ASN A 280 12.67 -7.65 31.48
C ASN A 280 12.31 -8.98 30.83
N GLN A 281 11.12 -9.11 30.29
CA GLN A 281 10.63 -10.32 29.62
C GLN A 281 10.74 -10.22 28.09
N ILE A 282 10.71 -9.00 27.55
CA ILE A 282 10.72 -8.78 26.11
C ILE A 282 12.14 -8.44 25.65
N PRO A 283 12.71 -9.21 24.71
CA PRO A 283 14.03 -8.91 24.16
C PRO A 283 13.96 -7.65 23.29
N GLY A 284 14.65 -6.58 23.69
CA GLY A 284 14.67 -5.33 22.97
C GLY A 284 15.55 -5.39 21.71
N TYR A 285 15.14 -4.64 20.67
CA TYR A 285 15.92 -4.41 19.46
C TYR A 285 16.14 -2.91 19.24
N SER A 286 16.68 -2.48 18.10
CA SER A 286 16.85 -1.06 17.75
C SER A 286 16.04 -0.69 16.51
N MET A 287 14.70 -0.74 16.64
CA MET A 287 13.75 -0.51 15.54
C MET A 287 12.94 0.80 15.70
N ARG A 288 13.42 1.70 16.55
CA ARG A 288 12.75 2.98 16.86
C ARG A 288 12.78 3.94 15.69
N MET A 289 11.70 4.71 15.51
CA MET A 289 11.70 5.90 14.65
C MET A 289 12.56 7.01 15.27
N GLN A 290 13.20 7.82 14.45
CA GLN A 290 13.95 9.00 14.87
C GLN A 290 13.03 10.22 14.96
N GLU A 291 13.38 11.20 15.81
CA GLU A 291 12.65 12.47 15.93
C GLU A 291 12.60 13.24 14.59
N VAL A 292 13.66 13.21 13.80
CA VAL A 292 13.72 13.85 12.46
C VAL A 292 12.76 13.19 11.48
N THR A 293 12.64 11.87 11.49
CA THR A 293 11.66 11.14 10.67
C THR A 293 10.23 11.53 11.05
N ALA A 294 9.94 11.55 12.35
CA ALA A 294 8.64 11.96 12.86
C ALA A 294 8.30 13.42 12.51
N ALA A 295 9.28 14.32 12.56
CA ALA A 295 9.12 15.72 12.18
C ALA A 295 8.64 15.89 10.73
N MET A 296 9.24 15.14 9.82
CA MET A 296 8.82 15.15 8.41
C MET A 296 7.41 14.59 8.19
N LEU A 297 6.97 13.65 9.03
CA LEU A 297 5.68 12.95 8.88
C LEU A 297 4.51 13.73 9.51
N THR A 298 4.71 14.34 10.66
CA THR A 298 3.63 14.94 11.45
C THR A 298 2.70 15.85 10.64
N PRO A 299 3.17 16.82 9.85
CA PRO A 299 2.28 17.68 9.07
C PRO A 299 1.63 17.01 7.87
N GLN A 300 1.99 15.77 7.55
CA GLN A 300 1.41 15.03 6.42
C GLN A 300 0.09 14.37 6.78
N ILE A 301 -0.18 14.08 8.07
CA ILE A 301 -1.43 13.44 8.50
C ILE A 301 -2.65 14.25 8.02
N ALA A 302 -2.67 15.54 8.30
CA ALA A 302 -3.78 16.43 7.92
C ALA A 302 -3.93 16.60 6.39
N ARG A 303 -2.94 16.19 5.60
CA ARG A 303 -2.96 16.29 4.12
C ARG A 303 -3.47 15.03 3.44
N LEU A 304 -3.57 13.92 4.15
CA LEU A 304 -3.98 12.63 3.58
C LEU A 304 -5.31 12.69 2.83
N PRO A 305 -6.39 13.30 3.38
CA PRO A 305 -7.67 13.37 2.65
C PRO A 305 -7.56 14.16 1.34
N VAL A 306 -6.86 15.30 1.35
CA VAL A 306 -6.67 16.13 0.15
C VAL A 306 -5.85 15.40 -0.91
N ILE A 307 -4.83 14.64 -0.50
CA ILE A 307 -4.01 13.83 -1.41
C ILE A 307 -4.86 12.71 -2.02
N LYS A 308 -5.72 12.07 -1.21
CA LYS A 308 -6.68 11.06 -1.68
C LYS A 308 -7.61 11.63 -2.76
N ASP A 309 -8.20 12.81 -2.53
CA ASP A 309 -9.10 13.43 -3.51
C ASP A 309 -8.41 13.62 -4.87
N ILE A 310 -7.13 14.03 -4.86
CA ILE A 310 -6.34 14.18 -6.08
C ILE A 310 -6.12 12.82 -6.77
N HIS A 311 -5.75 11.79 -6.00
CA HIS A 311 -5.54 10.46 -6.55
C HIS A 311 -6.82 9.87 -7.14
N VAL A 312 -7.95 9.97 -6.43
CA VAL A 312 -9.27 9.49 -6.89
C VAL A 312 -9.68 10.22 -8.17
N ARG A 313 -9.52 11.55 -8.22
CA ARG A 313 -9.78 12.34 -9.45
C ARG A 313 -8.95 11.82 -10.63
N ASN A 314 -7.64 11.67 -10.44
CA ASN A 314 -6.71 11.26 -11.48
C ASN A 314 -7.00 9.83 -11.96
N TRP A 315 -7.30 8.93 -11.02
CA TRP A 315 -7.66 7.55 -11.32
C TRP A 315 -8.96 7.46 -12.13
N ASN A 316 -10.01 8.18 -11.70
CA ASN A 316 -11.29 8.20 -12.39
C ASN A 316 -11.17 8.79 -13.80
N LEU A 317 -10.39 9.87 -13.95
CA LEU A 317 -10.16 10.47 -15.26
C LEU A 317 -9.43 9.49 -16.19
N LEU A 318 -8.33 8.87 -15.71
CA LEU A 318 -7.61 7.89 -16.53
C LEU A 318 -8.50 6.71 -16.90
N HIS A 319 -9.22 6.14 -15.92
CA HIS A 319 -10.16 5.05 -16.13
C HIS A 319 -11.16 5.40 -17.24
N SER A 320 -11.79 6.58 -17.18
CA SER A 320 -12.78 7.02 -18.17
C SER A 320 -12.22 7.16 -19.60
N LEU A 321 -10.91 7.33 -19.72
CA LEU A 321 -10.23 7.54 -21.00
C LEU A 321 -9.73 6.23 -21.65
N ILE A 322 -9.51 5.17 -20.85
CA ILE A 322 -8.86 3.94 -21.35
C ILE A 322 -9.70 2.66 -21.18
N ASN A 323 -10.78 2.69 -20.39
CA ASN A 323 -11.56 1.48 -20.04
C ASN A 323 -12.26 0.79 -21.22
N ASP A 324 -12.49 1.51 -22.31
CA ASP A 324 -13.16 0.98 -23.51
C ASP A 324 -12.18 0.41 -24.55
N HIS A 325 -10.85 0.45 -24.27
CA HIS A 325 -9.85 -0.05 -25.20
C HIS A 325 -9.80 -1.59 -25.19
N ALA A 326 -9.84 -2.20 -26.38
CA ALA A 326 -9.92 -3.67 -26.54
C ALA A 326 -8.79 -4.47 -25.86
N ASN A 327 -7.61 -3.87 -25.70
CA ASN A 327 -6.48 -4.52 -25.06
C ASN A 327 -6.32 -4.18 -23.57
N ILE A 328 -7.27 -3.46 -22.96
CA ILE A 328 -7.19 -3.07 -21.55
C ILE A 328 -8.40 -3.61 -20.79
N GLU A 329 -8.16 -4.28 -19.69
CA GLU A 329 -9.18 -4.67 -18.72
C GLU A 329 -8.77 -4.14 -17.34
N ILE A 330 -9.64 -3.33 -16.73
CA ILE A 330 -9.41 -2.74 -15.41
C ILE A 330 -10.41 -3.35 -14.43
N PRO A 331 -10.01 -4.29 -13.57
CA PRO A 331 -10.84 -4.77 -12.47
C PRO A 331 -11.20 -3.62 -11.53
N LEU A 332 -12.48 -3.46 -11.25
CA LEU A 332 -12.97 -2.42 -10.35
C LEU A 332 -12.95 -2.93 -8.90
N PRO A 333 -12.66 -2.05 -7.93
CA PRO A 333 -12.79 -2.41 -6.53
C PRO A 333 -14.26 -2.74 -6.19
N LEU A 334 -14.44 -3.54 -5.13
CA LEU A 334 -15.77 -3.83 -4.58
C LEU A 334 -16.46 -2.52 -4.15
N PRO A 335 -17.80 -2.42 -4.20
CA PRO A 335 -18.54 -1.19 -3.87
C PRO A 335 -18.32 -0.68 -2.44
N GLN A 336 -17.91 -1.56 -1.53
CA GLN A 336 -17.61 -1.25 -0.13
C GLN A 336 -16.27 -0.55 0.05
N VAL A 337 -15.39 -0.58 -0.97
CA VAL A 337 -14.04 -0.04 -0.90
C VAL A 337 -14.02 1.44 -1.26
N ASP A 338 -13.55 2.25 -0.34
CA ASP A 338 -13.16 3.64 -0.57
C ASP A 338 -11.63 3.72 -0.65
N SER A 339 -11.08 3.62 -1.87
CA SER A 339 -9.65 3.43 -2.15
C SER A 339 -8.86 4.74 -2.20
N PHE A 340 -7.57 4.67 -1.86
CA PHE A 340 -6.61 5.78 -1.98
C PHE A 340 -6.20 6.08 -3.43
N CYS A 341 -6.22 5.09 -4.31
CA CYS A 341 -6.02 5.23 -5.76
C CYS A 341 -4.68 5.85 -6.20
N ASP A 342 -3.58 5.65 -5.47
CA ASP A 342 -2.25 6.20 -5.80
C ASP A 342 -1.58 5.53 -7.01
N THR A 343 -2.15 4.43 -7.46
CA THR A 343 -1.70 3.65 -8.62
C THR A 343 -2.91 3.08 -9.38
N MET A 344 -2.73 2.78 -10.66
CA MET A 344 -3.71 2.05 -11.45
C MET A 344 -3.13 0.73 -11.93
N GLN A 345 -3.84 -0.36 -11.68
CA GLN A 345 -3.56 -1.67 -12.22
C GLN A 345 -4.57 -2.01 -13.30
N PHE A 346 -4.08 -2.66 -14.36
CA PHE A 346 -4.91 -3.14 -15.47
C PHE A 346 -4.25 -4.36 -16.12
N HIS A 347 -5.05 -5.23 -16.72
CA HIS A 347 -4.55 -6.34 -17.52
C HIS A 347 -4.42 -5.91 -18.97
N LEU A 348 -3.29 -6.28 -19.59
CA LEU A 348 -3.19 -6.32 -21.05
C LEU A 348 -3.87 -7.61 -21.55
N VAL A 349 -4.89 -7.48 -22.36
CA VAL A 349 -5.67 -8.60 -22.90
C VAL A 349 -5.51 -8.71 -24.41
N GLY A 350 -5.52 -9.95 -24.92
CA GLY A 350 -5.39 -10.22 -26.36
C GLY A 350 -3.99 -10.00 -26.94
N LEU A 351 -2.99 -9.71 -26.12
CA LEU A 351 -1.59 -9.54 -26.52
C LEU A 351 -0.77 -10.78 -26.21
N SER A 352 0.25 -11.05 -27.04
CA SER A 352 1.29 -12.01 -26.68
C SER A 352 2.20 -11.46 -25.58
N ARG A 353 2.99 -12.32 -24.95
CA ARG A 353 3.97 -11.88 -23.94
C ARG A 353 4.98 -10.90 -24.52
N ASP A 354 5.46 -11.16 -25.72
CA ASP A 354 6.44 -10.30 -26.40
C ASP A 354 5.83 -8.92 -26.71
N ASP A 355 4.54 -8.86 -27.12
CA ASP A 355 3.84 -7.61 -27.34
C ASP A 355 3.61 -6.83 -26.04
N ALA A 356 3.29 -7.51 -24.96
CA ALA A 356 3.14 -6.89 -23.64
C ALA A 356 4.46 -6.33 -23.12
N ASP A 357 5.57 -7.06 -23.27
CA ASP A 357 6.91 -6.57 -22.89
C ASP A 357 7.32 -5.39 -23.79
N ARG A 358 6.98 -5.44 -25.10
CA ARG A 358 7.19 -4.32 -26.03
C ARG A 358 6.37 -3.09 -25.67
N PHE A 359 5.10 -3.27 -25.29
CA PHE A 359 4.25 -2.17 -24.79
C PHE A 359 4.94 -1.43 -23.62
N ILE A 360 5.43 -2.16 -22.62
CA ILE A 360 6.14 -1.56 -21.47
C ILE A 360 7.38 -0.80 -21.89
N GLU A 361 8.18 -1.35 -22.80
CA GLU A 361 9.41 -0.70 -23.28
C GLU A 361 9.10 0.58 -24.07
N VAL A 362 8.09 0.56 -24.95
CA VAL A 362 7.70 1.74 -25.73
C VAL A 362 7.10 2.81 -24.83
N MET A 363 6.22 2.45 -23.87
CA MET A 363 5.68 3.38 -22.86
C MET A 363 6.82 4.07 -22.08
N LYS A 364 7.85 3.33 -21.71
CA LYS A 364 9.03 3.88 -21.04
C LYS A 364 9.81 4.85 -21.93
N GLN A 365 9.98 4.54 -23.23
CA GLN A 365 10.63 5.44 -24.19
C GLN A 365 9.84 6.72 -24.40
N GLU A 366 8.51 6.64 -24.36
CA GLU A 366 7.61 7.80 -24.37
C GLU A 366 7.66 8.64 -23.07
N GLY A 367 8.36 8.19 -22.02
CA GLY A 367 8.49 8.90 -20.75
C GLY A 367 7.47 8.49 -19.68
N ILE A 368 6.71 7.41 -19.90
CA ILE A 368 5.73 6.88 -18.94
C ILE A 368 6.19 5.48 -18.46
N PRO A 369 7.18 5.39 -17.55
CA PRO A 369 7.65 4.12 -17.05
C PRO A 369 6.58 3.42 -16.19
N MET A 370 6.26 2.18 -16.56
CA MET A 370 5.39 1.27 -15.82
C MET A 370 6.01 -0.13 -15.76
N GLN A 371 5.34 -1.10 -15.16
CA GLN A 371 5.86 -2.47 -15.05
C GLN A 371 4.73 -3.48 -15.16
N ILE A 372 5.09 -4.74 -15.53
CA ILE A 372 4.21 -5.90 -15.41
C ILE A 372 4.62 -6.68 -14.16
N PHE A 373 3.66 -7.12 -13.35
CA PHE A 373 3.97 -7.87 -12.12
C PHE A 373 4.61 -9.22 -12.40
N GLY A 374 4.17 -9.95 -13.43
CA GLY A 374 4.75 -11.22 -13.86
C GLY A 374 6.05 -11.10 -14.66
N ALA A 375 6.66 -9.92 -14.76
CA ALA A 375 7.94 -9.74 -15.44
C ALA A 375 9.12 -10.32 -14.62
N LYS A 376 10.17 -10.76 -15.32
CA LYS A 376 11.40 -11.22 -14.68
C LYS A 376 11.94 -10.16 -13.70
N ARG A 377 12.36 -10.60 -12.52
CA ARG A 377 12.93 -9.76 -11.44
C ARG A 377 11.91 -8.78 -10.80
N ASN A 378 10.61 -8.95 -11.01
CA ASN A 378 9.63 -8.18 -10.25
C ASN A 378 9.53 -8.73 -8.82
N ALA A 379 9.74 -7.87 -7.83
CA ALA A 379 9.72 -8.24 -6.42
C ALA A 379 8.34 -8.69 -5.89
N ARG A 380 7.29 -8.60 -6.72
CA ARG A 380 5.90 -9.01 -6.39
C ARG A 380 5.53 -10.36 -7.01
N ASP A 381 6.40 -10.92 -7.84
CA ASP A 381 6.22 -12.25 -8.41
C ASP A 381 6.79 -13.30 -7.45
N PHE A 382 5.91 -13.95 -6.72
CA PHE A 382 6.27 -14.97 -5.75
C PHE A 382 7.06 -16.15 -6.34
N ARG A 383 6.96 -16.41 -7.64
CA ARG A 383 7.72 -17.46 -8.34
C ARG A 383 9.24 -17.22 -8.25
N GLN A 384 9.65 -15.97 -8.08
CA GLN A 384 11.04 -15.54 -8.01
C GLN A 384 11.61 -15.48 -6.58
N TRP A 385 10.80 -15.73 -5.54
CA TRP A 385 11.24 -15.73 -4.14
C TRP A 385 11.91 -17.07 -3.79
N GLU A 386 13.18 -17.23 -4.13
CA GLU A 386 13.93 -18.48 -3.93
C GLU A 386 14.10 -18.87 -2.46
N TYR A 387 13.96 -17.92 -1.54
CA TYR A 387 14.02 -18.14 -0.10
C TYR A 387 12.75 -18.76 0.49
N ILE A 388 11.72 -19.01 -0.30
CA ILE A 388 10.48 -19.67 0.10
C ILE A 388 10.37 -21.03 -0.58
N GLU A 389 10.28 -22.08 0.22
CA GLU A 389 9.87 -23.41 -0.21
C GLU A 389 8.33 -23.50 -0.25
N ALA A 390 7.70 -22.87 -1.24
CA ALA A 390 6.25 -22.95 -1.43
C ALA A 390 5.94 -23.81 -2.65
N HIS A 391 4.77 -24.45 -2.64
CA HIS A 391 4.19 -25.11 -3.81
C HIS A 391 3.70 -24.07 -4.83
N LYS A 392 4.65 -23.36 -5.44
CA LYS A 392 4.40 -22.19 -6.29
C LYS A 392 3.55 -22.53 -7.51
N ASP A 393 3.67 -23.73 -8.05
CA ASP A 393 2.91 -24.18 -9.22
C ASP A 393 1.42 -24.42 -8.95
N GLU A 394 1.02 -24.46 -7.68
CA GLU A 394 -0.37 -24.66 -7.26
C GLU A 394 -1.18 -23.36 -7.28
N LEU A 395 -0.51 -22.19 -7.29
CA LEU A 395 -1.11 -20.86 -7.22
C LEU A 395 -1.50 -20.33 -8.61
N LYS A 396 -2.30 -21.08 -9.34
CA LYS A 396 -2.64 -20.82 -10.75
C LYS A 396 -3.43 -19.54 -10.96
N GLY A 397 -4.34 -19.23 -10.01
CA GLY A 397 -5.14 -18.01 -10.05
C GLY A 397 -4.25 -16.78 -9.95
N THR A 398 -3.34 -16.74 -8.98
CA THR A 398 -2.40 -15.64 -8.80
C THR A 398 -1.44 -15.53 -9.99
N ILE A 399 -0.93 -16.65 -10.54
CA ILE A 399 -0.07 -16.64 -11.73
C ILE A 399 -0.80 -15.97 -12.90
N ALA A 400 -2.04 -16.39 -13.19
CA ALA A 400 -2.83 -15.82 -14.28
C ALA A 400 -3.11 -14.32 -14.06
N ASN A 401 -3.35 -13.90 -12.81
CA ASN A 401 -3.61 -12.51 -12.46
C ASN A 401 -2.40 -11.59 -12.65
N ILE A 402 -1.17 -12.05 -12.33
CA ILE A 402 0.01 -11.18 -12.41
C ILE A 402 0.69 -11.19 -13.78
N GLU A 403 0.41 -12.19 -14.62
CA GLU A 403 1.17 -12.44 -15.86
C GLU A 403 1.16 -11.26 -16.82
N PHE A 404 0.00 -10.61 -17.00
CA PHE A 404 -0.19 -9.46 -17.89
C PHE A 404 -0.67 -8.21 -17.14
N ALA A 405 -0.56 -8.20 -15.80
CA ALA A 405 -1.01 -7.09 -14.96
C ALA A 405 0.01 -5.97 -14.95
N CYS A 406 -0.36 -4.83 -15.49
CA CYS A 406 0.42 -3.59 -15.49
C CYS A 406 0.22 -2.80 -14.19
N ASP A 407 1.23 -2.04 -13.81
CA ASP A 407 1.27 -1.17 -12.63
C ASP A 407 1.74 0.23 -13.01
N LEU A 408 0.83 1.18 -13.00
CA LEU A 408 1.06 2.59 -13.34
C LEU A 408 0.91 3.47 -12.10
N SER A 409 1.92 4.27 -11.80
CA SER A 409 1.90 5.24 -10.69
C SER A 409 1.13 6.50 -11.08
N LEU A 410 0.24 6.96 -10.18
CA LEU A 410 -0.57 8.18 -10.32
C LEU A 410 -0.22 9.17 -9.19
N GLN A 411 0.97 9.75 -9.25
CA GLN A 411 1.44 10.66 -8.20
C GLN A 411 0.59 11.95 -8.11
N PRO A 412 0.43 12.55 -6.91
CA PRO A 412 -0.53 13.65 -6.68
C PRO A 412 -0.12 14.99 -7.31
N HIS A 413 1.09 15.10 -7.86
CA HIS A 413 1.50 16.28 -8.63
C HIS A 413 1.00 16.28 -10.07
N LEU A 414 0.51 15.11 -10.57
CA LEU A 414 -0.03 15.01 -11.93
C LEU A 414 -1.32 15.81 -12.07
N THR A 415 -1.34 16.67 -13.09
CA THR A 415 -2.53 17.44 -13.47
C THR A 415 -3.47 16.59 -14.33
N GLU A 416 -4.70 17.04 -14.53
CA GLU A 416 -5.63 16.39 -15.45
C GLU A 416 -5.08 16.33 -16.88
N ASP A 417 -4.36 17.36 -17.32
CA ASP A 417 -3.73 17.37 -18.66
C ASP A 417 -2.63 16.30 -18.74
N ASN A 418 -1.83 16.11 -17.68
CA ASN A 418 -0.88 15.00 -17.65
C ASN A 418 -1.59 13.63 -17.76
N ILE A 419 -2.73 13.44 -17.09
CA ILE A 419 -3.52 12.20 -17.18
C ILE A 419 -4.05 11.99 -18.60
N ARG A 420 -4.51 13.05 -19.29
CA ARG A 420 -4.94 12.98 -20.69
C ARG A 420 -3.78 12.61 -21.63
N VAL A 421 -2.58 13.15 -21.36
CA VAL A 421 -1.38 12.78 -22.11
C VAL A 421 -1.02 11.31 -21.89
N ILE A 422 -1.09 10.81 -20.64
CA ILE A 422 -0.88 9.37 -20.33
C ILE A 422 -1.85 8.51 -21.15
N ALA A 423 -3.15 8.79 -21.08
CA ALA A 423 -4.16 8.04 -21.83
C ALA A 423 -3.91 8.06 -23.33
N ARG A 424 -3.59 9.23 -23.89
CA ARG A 424 -3.28 9.39 -25.32
C ARG A 424 -2.08 8.53 -25.74
N VAL A 425 -0.99 8.58 -24.98
CA VAL A 425 0.23 7.79 -25.26
C VAL A 425 -0.07 6.29 -25.15
N MET A 426 -0.87 5.86 -24.17
CA MET A 426 -1.29 4.45 -24.06
C MET A 426 -2.03 3.98 -25.33
N HIS A 427 -2.99 4.78 -25.83
CA HIS A 427 -3.72 4.46 -27.07
C HIS A 427 -2.79 4.41 -28.29
N GLU A 428 -1.90 5.39 -28.47
CA GLU A 428 -0.96 5.45 -29.59
C GLU A 428 0.03 4.26 -29.57
N VAL A 429 0.50 3.89 -28.38
CA VAL A 429 1.41 2.73 -28.23
C VAL A 429 0.69 1.41 -28.49
N LEU A 430 -0.56 1.24 -28.02
CA LEU A 430 -1.34 0.04 -28.31
C LEU A 430 -1.68 -0.08 -29.80
N ALA A 431 -2.03 1.01 -30.49
CA ALA A 431 -2.20 1.02 -31.95
C ALA A 431 -0.93 0.58 -32.66
N TYR A 432 0.22 1.12 -32.27
CA TYR A 432 1.52 0.70 -32.82
C TYR A 432 1.82 -0.79 -32.59
N ILE A 433 1.50 -1.33 -31.41
CA ILE A 433 1.69 -2.75 -31.10
C ILE A 433 0.78 -3.63 -31.96
N ASN A 434 -0.46 -3.18 -32.22
CA ASN A 434 -1.43 -3.88 -33.08
C ASN A 434 -1.11 -3.74 -34.58
N GLY A 435 -0.15 -2.89 -34.99
CA GLY A 435 0.19 -2.62 -36.38
C GLY A 435 -0.81 -1.72 -37.11
N GLU A 436 -1.48 -0.81 -36.40
CA GLU A 436 -2.49 0.13 -36.89
C GLU A 436 -1.88 1.49 -37.29
#